data_37562a676492d19908e45b432e292329
#
_entry.id   37562a676492d19908e45b432e292329
#
_cell.length_a   1.000
_cell.length_b   1.000
_cell.length_c   1.000
_cell.angle_alpha   90.00
_cell.angle_beta   90.00
_cell.angle_gamma   90.00
#
_symmetry.space_group_name_H-M   'P 1'
#
loop_
_entity.id
_entity.type
_entity.pdbx_description
1 polymer ?
#
loop_
_entity_poly.entity_id
_entity_poly.type
_entity_poly.pdbx_seq_one_letter_code
_entity_poly.pdbx_strand_id
1 'polypeptide(L)'
;MTFIVAGKYRASSKIGEGAFGKIFSGKNINTNEDVAIKIEEYSENSMLENEAKIYNYLRDKYGIPSLKACGKEGNYYYIVINLLGKSLDDKRIECRGNLSLKTVLAMGLQMLKRIETVHKEGILHRDIKPDNFLLCINSEILHLIDFGLATPYKNGKNHVVM
;
A
#
# COMPACT_ATOMS: atom_id res chain seq x y z
N MET A 1 -10.52 9.31 -17.34
CA MET A 1 -11.85 9.36 -16.64
C MET A 1 -11.57 9.96 -15.26
N THR A 2 -12.12 11.13 -14.96
CA THR A 2 -11.91 11.83 -13.71
C THR A 2 -13.12 11.60 -12.81
N PHE A 3 -12.90 11.13 -11.59
CA PHE A 3 -13.94 10.92 -10.58
C PHE A 3 -13.44 11.42 -9.21
N ILE A 4 -14.34 11.61 -8.28
CA ILE A 4 -14.03 12.06 -6.91
C ILE A 4 -14.51 10.99 -5.94
N VAL A 5 -13.68 10.63 -4.96
CA VAL A 5 -14.07 9.77 -3.84
C VAL A 5 -13.97 10.52 -2.52
N ALA A 6 -14.75 10.10 -1.53
CA ALA A 6 -14.87 10.78 -0.23
C ALA A 6 -15.17 12.29 -0.34
N GLY A 7 -15.80 12.74 -1.42
CA GLY A 7 -16.12 14.15 -1.67
C GLY A 7 -14.94 15.10 -1.82
N LYS A 8 -13.70 14.62 -1.72
CA LYS A 8 -12.49 15.48 -1.69
C LYS A 8 -11.24 14.94 -2.37
N TYR A 9 -11.22 13.69 -2.83
CA TYR A 9 -10.06 13.14 -3.54
C TYR A 9 -10.40 12.92 -5.01
N ARG A 10 -9.82 13.75 -5.86
CA ARG A 10 -10.01 13.69 -7.30
C ARG A 10 -8.98 12.76 -7.92
N ALA A 11 -9.45 11.67 -8.54
CA ALA A 11 -8.61 10.81 -9.35
C ALA A 11 -8.20 11.50 -10.66
N SER A 12 -6.96 11.29 -11.09
CA SER A 12 -6.37 11.87 -12.29
C SER A 12 -6.02 10.78 -13.32
N SER A 13 -4.91 10.09 -13.12
CA SER A 13 -4.38 9.10 -14.06
C SER A 13 -4.37 7.72 -13.43
N LYS A 14 -4.70 6.68 -14.21
CA LYS A 14 -4.48 5.30 -13.79
C LYS A 14 -2.98 5.03 -13.75
N ILE A 15 -2.48 4.57 -12.62
CA ILE A 15 -1.07 4.28 -12.38
C ILE A 15 -0.80 2.79 -12.13
N GLY A 16 -1.84 1.99 -11.96
CA GLY A 16 -1.72 0.55 -11.77
C GLY A 16 -3.04 -0.17 -11.95
N GLU A 17 -2.93 -1.47 -12.18
CA GLU A 17 -4.05 -2.41 -12.21
C GLU A 17 -3.52 -3.76 -11.73
N GLY A 18 -4.25 -4.39 -10.84
CA GLY A 18 -3.94 -5.72 -10.32
C GLY A 18 -5.17 -6.61 -10.31
N ALA A 19 -5.00 -7.85 -9.84
CA ALA A 19 -6.10 -8.80 -9.71
C ALA A 19 -7.25 -8.28 -8.81
N PHE A 20 -6.95 -7.31 -7.94
CA PHE A 20 -7.86 -6.81 -6.91
C PHE A 20 -8.24 -5.33 -7.09
N GLY A 21 -8.18 -4.80 -8.32
CA GLY A 21 -8.66 -3.47 -8.58
C GLY A 21 -7.74 -2.57 -9.38
N LYS A 22 -8.15 -1.30 -9.51
CA LYS A 22 -7.45 -0.26 -10.27
C LYS A 22 -6.90 0.79 -9.33
N ILE A 23 -5.69 1.27 -9.61
CA ILE A 23 -5.01 2.29 -8.81
C ILE A 23 -4.86 3.56 -9.66
N PHE A 24 -5.22 4.68 -9.08
CA PHE A 24 -5.13 6.00 -9.69
C PHE A 24 -4.26 6.93 -8.85
N SER A 25 -3.48 7.78 -9.50
CA SER A 25 -2.99 8.99 -8.86
C SER A 25 -4.12 9.99 -8.73
N GLY A 26 -4.05 10.84 -7.72
CA GLY A 26 -5.07 11.86 -7.50
C GLY A 26 -4.58 12.96 -6.57
N LYS A 27 -5.48 13.89 -6.28
CA LYS A 27 -5.22 15.01 -5.37
C LYS A 27 -6.38 15.23 -4.41
N ASN A 28 -6.05 15.60 -3.19
CA ASN A 28 -7.02 16.19 -2.29
C ASN A 28 -7.35 17.60 -2.79
N ILE A 29 -8.61 17.85 -3.14
CA ILE A 29 -9.05 19.15 -3.74
C ILE A 29 -8.96 20.32 -2.76
N ASN A 30 -8.90 20.05 -1.44
CA ASN A 30 -8.83 21.08 -0.41
C ASN A 30 -7.39 21.45 -0.05
N THR A 31 -6.48 20.45 -0.02
CA THR A 31 -5.09 20.65 0.45
C THR A 31 -4.07 20.57 -0.67
N ASN A 32 -4.49 20.16 -1.87
CA ASN A 32 -3.62 19.88 -3.02
C ASN A 32 -2.59 18.74 -2.77
N GLU A 33 -2.76 17.95 -1.72
CA GLU A 33 -1.91 16.80 -1.39
C GLU A 33 -2.08 15.70 -2.45
N ASP A 34 -0.95 15.16 -2.93
CA ASP A 34 -0.96 14.01 -3.83
C ASP A 34 -1.31 12.71 -3.11
N VAL A 35 -2.18 11.92 -3.71
CA VAL A 35 -2.68 10.67 -3.14
C VAL A 35 -2.70 9.54 -4.17
N ALA A 36 -2.67 8.31 -3.69
CA ALA A 36 -3.01 7.12 -4.46
C ALA A 36 -4.41 6.65 -4.05
N ILE A 37 -5.25 6.34 -5.04
CA ILE A 37 -6.63 5.90 -4.87
C ILE A 37 -6.75 4.51 -5.47
N LYS A 38 -6.95 3.49 -4.65
CA LYS A 38 -7.25 2.12 -5.11
C LYS A 38 -8.76 1.92 -5.05
N ILE A 39 -9.34 1.39 -6.12
CA ILE A 39 -10.77 1.07 -6.21
C ILE A 39 -10.96 -0.39 -6.61
N GLU A 40 -11.94 -1.03 -6.04
CA GLU A 40 -12.35 -2.39 -6.31
C GLU A 40 -13.87 -2.44 -6.49
N GLU A 41 -14.36 -3.24 -7.44
CA GLU A 41 -15.78 -3.47 -7.56
C GLU A 41 -16.30 -4.18 -6.30
N TYR A 42 -17.46 -3.74 -5.83
CA TYR A 42 -18.04 -4.27 -4.61
C TYR A 42 -18.31 -5.78 -4.71
N SER A 43 -17.79 -6.53 -3.77
CA SER A 43 -18.13 -7.92 -3.52
C SER A 43 -18.21 -8.18 -2.02
N GLU A 44 -18.96 -9.20 -1.61
CA GLU A 44 -19.05 -9.58 -0.18
C GLU A 44 -17.70 -10.03 0.41
N ASN A 45 -16.78 -10.43 -0.45
CA ASN A 45 -15.43 -10.87 -0.08
C ASN A 45 -14.36 -9.85 -0.51
N SER A 46 -14.67 -8.55 -0.49
CA SER A 46 -13.73 -7.53 -0.91
C SER A 46 -12.44 -7.56 -0.08
N MET A 47 -11.32 -7.72 -0.76
CA MET A 47 -9.98 -7.64 -0.13
C MET A 47 -9.65 -6.22 0.29
N LEU A 48 -10.23 -5.23 -0.39
CA LEU A 48 -9.95 -3.82 -0.12
C LEU A 48 -10.50 -3.37 1.24
N GLU A 49 -11.62 -3.94 1.69
CA GLU A 49 -12.13 -3.67 3.03
C GLU A 49 -11.19 -4.21 4.12
N ASN A 50 -10.65 -5.42 3.93
CA ASN A 50 -9.64 -5.97 4.83
C ASN A 50 -8.36 -5.13 4.82
N GLU A 51 -7.91 -4.75 3.63
CA GLU A 51 -6.73 -3.89 3.44
C GLU A 51 -6.88 -2.56 4.20
N ALA A 52 -8.05 -1.92 4.12
CA ALA A 52 -8.35 -0.69 4.86
C ALA A 52 -8.28 -0.88 6.38
N LYS A 53 -8.79 -1.99 6.90
CA LYS A 53 -8.70 -2.34 8.34
C LYS A 53 -7.25 -2.49 8.78
N ILE A 54 -6.41 -3.16 7.98
CA ILE A 54 -4.99 -3.35 8.27
C ILE A 54 -4.23 -2.02 8.22
N TYR A 55 -4.43 -1.18 7.20
CA TYR A 55 -3.82 0.15 7.15
C TYR A 55 -4.19 1.00 8.36
N ASN A 56 -5.46 0.98 8.77
CA ASN A 56 -5.90 1.73 9.95
C ASN A 56 -5.28 1.18 11.25
N TYR A 57 -5.11 -0.12 11.37
CA TYR A 57 -4.47 -0.77 12.51
C TYR A 57 -2.96 -0.46 12.57
N LEU A 58 -2.29 -0.46 11.42
CA LEU A 58 -0.86 -0.13 11.28
C LEU A 58 -0.60 1.39 11.16
N ARG A 59 -1.60 2.21 11.46
CA ARG A 59 -1.48 3.67 11.40
C ARG A 59 -0.26 4.14 12.20
N ASP A 60 0.45 5.12 11.63
CA ASP A 60 1.64 5.75 12.20
C ASP A 60 2.88 4.84 12.33
N LYS A 61 2.83 3.61 11.81
CA LYS A 61 4.01 2.75 11.78
C LYS A 61 4.95 3.18 10.66
N TYR A 62 6.22 3.30 10.99
CA TYR A 62 7.24 3.77 10.05
C TYR A 62 7.37 2.86 8.82
N GLY A 63 7.23 3.45 7.63
CA GLY A 63 7.28 2.74 6.34
C GLY A 63 6.00 1.99 5.99
N ILE A 64 4.88 2.36 6.63
CA ILE A 64 3.54 1.98 6.21
C ILE A 64 2.83 3.25 5.71
N PRO A 65 2.19 3.23 4.54
CA PRO A 65 1.43 4.38 4.05
C PRO A 65 0.30 4.79 4.99
N SER A 66 0.06 6.10 5.09
CA SER A 66 -1.06 6.60 5.88
C SER A 66 -2.37 6.44 5.13
N LEU A 67 -3.34 5.77 5.73
CA LEU A 67 -4.72 5.74 5.23
C LEU A 67 -5.36 7.12 5.42
N LYS A 68 -5.76 7.76 4.33
CA LYS A 68 -6.40 9.08 4.30
C LYS A 68 -7.92 9.00 4.30
N ALA A 69 -8.45 7.99 3.60
CA ALA A 69 -9.88 7.69 3.54
C ALA A 69 -10.10 6.26 3.05
N CYS A 70 -11.22 5.69 3.42
CA CYS A 70 -11.73 4.45 2.86
C CYS A 70 -13.26 4.49 2.92
N GLY A 71 -13.92 3.74 2.06
CA GLY A 71 -15.37 3.66 2.05
C GLY A 71 -15.91 2.97 0.82
N LYS A 72 -17.25 3.12 0.67
CA LYS A 72 -18.01 2.62 -0.45
C LYS A 72 -18.71 3.76 -1.15
N GLU A 73 -18.60 3.83 -2.45
CA GLU A 73 -19.37 4.77 -3.30
C GLU A 73 -19.96 4.00 -4.48
N GLY A 74 -21.31 4.03 -4.56
CA GLY A 74 -22.04 3.25 -5.56
C GLY A 74 -21.70 1.76 -5.44
N ASN A 75 -21.21 1.18 -6.54
CA ASN A 75 -20.82 -0.23 -6.62
C ASN A 75 -19.31 -0.47 -6.43
N TYR A 76 -18.58 0.46 -5.79
CA TYR A 76 -17.13 0.34 -5.59
C TYR A 76 -16.74 0.58 -4.15
N TYR A 77 -15.76 -0.21 -3.67
CA TYR A 77 -14.95 0.15 -2.52
C TYR A 77 -13.75 0.99 -2.96
N TYR A 78 -13.30 1.90 -2.10
CA TYR A 78 -12.06 2.66 -2.31
C TYR A 78 -11.24 2.75 -1.04
N ILE A 79 -9.93 2.84 -1.21
CA ILE A 79 -8.99 3.33 -0.21
C ILE A 79 -8.17 4.47 -0.82
N VAL A 80 -7.80 5.43 0.03
CA VAL A 80 -6.93 6.55 -0.32
C VAL A 80 -5.75 6.55 0.65
N ILE A 81 -4.55 6.46 0.10
CA ILE A 81 -3.29 6.54 0.85
C ILE A 81 -2.43 7.67 0.27
N ASN A 82 -1.33 8.04 0.95
CA ASN A 82 -0.38 8.96 0.36
C ASN A 82 0.24 8.37 -0.91
N LEU A 83 0.45 9.22 -1.92
CA LEU A 83 1.13 8.80 -3.15
C LEU A 83 2.58 8.47 -2.86
N LEU A 84 3.03 7.32 -3.35
CA LEU A 84 4.41 6.87 -3.29
C LEU A 84 5.04 6.90 -4.68
N GLY A 85 6.35 6.74 -4.72
CA GLY A 85 7.13 6.66 -5.94
C GLY A 85 7.14 5.24 -6.52
N LYS A 86 8.24 4.92 -7.20
CA LYS A 86 8.43 3.64 -7.90
C LYS A 86 8.64 2.48 -6.94
N SER A 87 8.20 1.31 -7.36
CA SER A 87 8.49 0.06 -6.66
C SER A 87 9.96 -0.36 -6.81
N LEU A 88 10.40 -1.30 -5.99
CA LEU A 88 11.73 -1.90 -6.16
C LEU A 88 11.84 -2.68 -7.47
N ASP A 89 10.74 -3.26 -7.96
CA ASP A 89 10.75 -3.94 -9.26
C ASP A 89 10.89 -2.94 -10.41
N ASP A 90 10.18 -1.80 -10.37
CA ASP A 90 10.38 -0.72 -11.33
C ASP A 90 11.84 -0.27 -11.37
N LYS A 91 12.46 -0.12 -10.18
CA LYS A 91 13.87 0.28 -10.08
C LYS A 91 14.82 -0.78 -10.65
N ARG A 92 14.54 -2.05 -10.39
CA ARG A 92 15.28 -3.16 -10.98
C ARG A 92 15.21 -3.13 -12.52
N ILE A 93 14.02 -2.91 -13.07
CA ILE A 93 13.81 -2.80 -14.52
C ILE A 93 14.57 -1.60 -15.09
N GLU A 94 14.45 -0.42 -14.48
CA GLU A 94 15.18 0.80 -14.90
C GLU A 94 16.69 0.60 -14.96
N CYS A 95 17.23 -0.11 -13.97
CA CYS A 95 18.65 -0.43 -13.88
C CYS A 95 19.04 -1.67 -14.73
N ARG A 96 18.15 -2.20 -15.58
CA ARG A 96 18.36 -3.40 -16.40
C ARG A 96 18.84 -4.60 -15.58
N GLY A 97 18.33 -4.76 -14.36
CA GLY A 97 18.73 -5.80 -13.42
C GLY A 97 20.05 -5.57 -12.68
N ASN A 98 20.79 -4.51 -12.99
CA ASN A 98 22.13 -4.25 -12.47
C ASN A 98 22.10 -3.26 -11.29
N LEU A 99 21.58 -3.69 -10.16
CA LEU A 99 21.70 -2.93 -8.91
C LEU A 99 23.05 -3.22 -8.25
N SER A 100 23.69 -2.18 -7.68
CA SER A 100 24.93 -2.40 -6.94
C SER A 100 24.66 -3.22 -5.68
N LEU A 101 25.67 -4.01 -5.23
CA LEU A 101 25.58 -4.77 -3.99
C LEU A 101 25.20 -3.87 -2.81
N LYS A 102 25.79 -2.66 -2.72
CA LYS A 102 25.47 -1.67 -1.70
C LYS A 102 23.97 -1.31 -1.71
N THR A 103 23.40 -1.07 -2.90
CA THR A 103 21.98 -0.77 -3.05
C THR A 103 21.12 -1.94 -2.62
N VAL A 104 21.43 -3.16 -3.07
CA VAL A 104 20.68 -4.38 -2.70
C VAL A 104 20.67 -4.60 -1.19
N LEU A 105 21.84 -4.46 -0.53
CA LEU A 105 21.94 -4.61 0.92
C LEU A 105 21.16 -3.53 1.68
N ALA A 106 21.24 -2.26 1.24
CA ALA A 106 20.52 -1.16 1.86
C ALA A 106 18.99 -1.33 1.75
N MET A 107 18.50 -1.75 0.57
CA MET A 107 17.07 -2.03 0.36
C MET A 107 16.63 -3.26 1.14
N GLY A 108 17.40 -4.35 1.12
CA GLY A 108 17.11 -5.57 1.89
C GLY A 108 16.99 -5.30 3.39
N LEU A 109 17.85 -4.47 3.96
CA LEU A 109 17.76 -4.06 5.36
C LEU A 109 16.44 -3.30 5.66
N GLN A 110 16.04 -2.39 4.76
CA GLN A 110 14.77 -1.70 4.91
C GLN A 110 13.57 -2.64 4.78
N MET A 111 13.59 -3.56 3.80
CA MET A 111 12.53 -4.58 3.63
C MET A 111 12.36 -5.41 4.90
N LEU A 112 13.45 -5.93 5.47
CA LEU A 112 13.41 -6.70 6.72
C LEU A 112 12.80 -5.89 7.88
N LYS A 113 13.18 -4.61 8.02
CA LYS A 113 12.62 -3.72 9.04
C LYS A 113 11.11 -3.48 8.86
N ARG A 114 10.60 -3.38 7.60
CA ARG A 114 9.15 -3.24 7.35
C ARG A 114 8.40 -4.51 7.71
N ILE A 115 8.93 -5.66 7.32
CA ILE A 115 8.36 -6.96 7.66
C ILE A 115 8.36 -7.16 9.19
N GLU A 116 9.47 -6.86 9.86
CA GLU A 116 9.57 -6.90 11.31
C GLU A 116 8.51 -6.02 11.99
N THR A 117 8.30 -4.79 11.47
CA THR A 117 7.28 -3.88 11.99
C THR A 117 5.89 -4.52 11.93
N VAL A 118 5.51 -5.08 10.79
CA VAL A 118 4.20 -5.72 10.58
C VAL A 118 4.06 -6.97 11.47
N HIS A 119 5.11 -7.80 11.57
CA HIS A 119 5.11 -9.00 12.40
C HIS A 119 5.02 -8.67 13.90
N LYS A 120 5.66 -7.60 14.37
CA LYS A 120 5.53 -7.14 15.77
C LYS A 120 4.09 -6.77 16.14
N GLU A 121 3.33 -6.27 15.17
CA GLU A 121 1.91 -5.97 15.33
C GLU A 121 1.01 -7.22 15.16
N GLY A 122 1.58 -8.40 15.01
CA GLY A 122 0.83 -9.66 14.93
C GLY A 122 0.16 -9.92 13.58
N ILE A 123 0.66 -9.31 12.51
CA ILE A 123 0.11 -9.45 11.16
C ILE A 123 1.11 -10.17 10.25
N LEU A 124 0.64 -11.07 9.40
CA LEU A 124 1.37 -11.64 8.26
C LEU A 124 0.90 -10.94 6.98
N HIS A 125 1.83 -10.47 6.18
CA HIS A 125 1.52 -9.78 4.92
C HIS A 125 1.06 -10.76 3.83
N ARG A 126 1.73 -11.89 3.67
CA ARG A 126 1.45 -13.02 2.75
C ARG A 126 1.65 -12.74 1.26
N ASP A 127 2.12 -11.54 0.89
CA ASP A 127 2.46 -11.20 -0.51
C ASP A 127 3.75 -10.34 -0.56
N ILE A 128 4.82 -10.87 0.04
CA ILE A 128 6.13 -10.18 0.05
C ILE A 128 6.82 -10.37 -1.29
N LYS A 129 6.95 -9.26 -2.04
CA LYS A 129 7.62 -9.19 -3.34
C LYS A 129 8.14 -7.77 -3.60
N PRO A 130 9.12 -7.57 -4.50
CA PRO A 130 9.68 -6.24 -4.80
C PRO A 130 8.65 -5.20 -5.24
N ASP A 131 7.57 -5.62 -5.90
CA ASP A 131 6.47 -4.76 -6.36
C ASP A 131 5.72 -4.09 -5.20
N ASN A 132 5.69 -4.74 -4.02
CA ASN A 132 4.99 -4.25 -2.85
C ASN A 132 5.87 -3.39 -1.92
N PHE A 133 7.09 -3.05 -2.35
CA PHE A 133 7.95 -2.09 -1.66
C PHE A 133 8.16 -0.86 -2.54
N LEU A 134 7.55 0.25 -2.17
CA LEU A 134 7.62 1.51 -2.91
C LEU A 134 8.50 2.53 -2.19
N LEU A 135 9.28 3.26 -2.96
CA LEU A 135 10.04 4.40 -2.46
C LEU A 135 9.11 5.58 -2.13
N CYS A 136 9.42 6.33 -1.12
CA CYS A 136 8.84 7.66 -0.95
C CYS A 136 9.27 8.56 -2.11
N ILE A 137 8.39 9.46 -2.56
CA ILE A 137 8.68 10.35 -3.72
C ILE A 137 9.93 11.19 -3.50
N ASN A 138 10.13 11.69 -2.28
CA ASN A 138 11.20 12.64 -1.95
C ASN A 138 12.28 12.06 -1.02
N SER A 139 12.35 10.74 -0.88
CA SER A 139 13.37 10.08 -0.05
C SER A 139 13.59 8.63 -0.48
N GLU A 140 14.68 8.03 0.01
CA GLU A 140 14.99 6.61 -0.20
C GLU A 140 14.31 5.68 0.82
N ILE A 141 13.27 6.17 1.52
CA ILE A 141 12.54 5.37 2.49
C ILE A 141 11.58 4.44 1.76
N LEU A 142 11.71 3.14 2.02
CA LEU A 142 10.79 2.13 1.53
C LEU A 142 9.53 2.05 2.38
N HIS A 143 8.40 1.96 1.70
CA HIS A 143 7.10 1.67 2.28
C HIS A 143 6.60 0.31 1.78
N LEU A 144 6.02 -0.46 2.69
CA LEU A 144 5.33 -1.71 2.35
C LEU A 144 3.86 -1.41 2.10
N ILE A 145 3.35 -1.91 0.98
CA ILE A 145 1.96 -1.71 0.51
C ILE A 145 1.27 -3.04 0.24
N ASP A 146 -0.03 -2.95 -0.09
CA ASP A 146 -0.89 -4.05 -0.54
C ASP A 146 -1.12 -5.11 0.53
N PHE A 147 -1.90 -4.75 1.54
CA PHE A 147 -2.32 -5.63 2.64
C PHE A 147 -3.59 -6.42 2.33
N GLY A 148 -4.01 -6.52 1.07
CA GLY A 148 -5.23 -7.24 0.67
C GLY A 148 -5.24 -8.70 1.11
N LEU A 149 -4.08 -9.37 1.08
CA LEU A 149 -3.91 -10.75 1.54
C LEU A 149 -3.47 -10.86 3.01
N ALA A 150 -3.26 -9.74 3.71
CA ALA A 150 -2.73 -9.78 5.06
C ALA A 150 -3.72 -10.41 6.06
N THR A 151 -3.18 -11.06 7.07
CA THR A 151 -3.97 -11.73 8.11
C THR A 151 -3.34 -11.60 9.49
N PRO A 152 -4.12 -11.40 10.55
CA PRO A 152 -3.63 -11.54 11.91
C PRO A 152 -3.15 -12.97 12.16
N TYR A 153 -1.99 -13.13 12.83
CA TYR A 153 -1.49 -14.42 13.30
C TYR A 153 -1.32 -14.47 14.83
N LYS A 154 -1.55 -13.34 15.49
CA LYS A 154 -1.59 -13.24 16.95
C LYS A 154 -2.88 -12.59 17.40
N ASN A 155 -3.47 -13.13 18.46
CA ASN A 155 -4.53 -12.49 19.23
C ASN A 155 -4.00 -12.20 20.62
N GLY A 156 -3.56 -10.95 20.85
CA GLY A 156 -2.82 -10.58 22.04
C GLY A 156 -1.46 -11.30 22.13
N LYS A 157 -1.22 -12.06 23.20
CA LYS A 157 0.02 -12.86 23.41
C LYS A 157 0.01 -14.23 22.72
N ASN A 158 -1.14 -14.68 22.23
CA ASN A 158 -1.31 -16.03 21.68
C ASN A 158 -1.26 -16.03 20.16
N HIS A 159 -0.70 -17.08 19.57
CA HIS A 159 -0.81 -17.31 18.13
C HIS A 159 -2.25 -17.71 17.80
N VAL A 160 -2.79 -17.14 16.72
CA VAL A 160 -4.07 -17.59 16.13
C VAL A 160 -3.81 -18.94 15.46
N VAL A 161 -4.58 -19.96 15.81
CA VAL A 161 -4.58 -21.24 15.08
C VAL A 161 -5.26 -20.96 13.74
N MET A 162 -4.53 -21.18 12.65
CA MET A 162 -5.07 -21.08 11.28
C MET A 162 -5.79 -22.37 10.90
#